data_fc20dddbc9ac67ee5888bf0b44f8a65e
#
_entry.id   fc20dddbc9ac67ee5888bf0b44f8a65e
#
_cell.length_a   1.000
_cell.length_b   1.000
_cell.length_c   1.000
_cell.angle_alpha   90.00
_cell.angle_beta   90.00
_cell.angle_gamma   90.00
#
_symmetry.space_group_name_H-M   'P 1'
#
loop_
_entity.id
_entity.type
_entity.pdbx_description
1 polymer ?
#
loop_
_entity_poly.entity_id
_entity_poly.type
_entity_poly.pdbx_seq_one_letter_code
_entity_poly.pdbx_strand_id
1 'polypeptide(L)'
;MEEAESQAVEKSEGYPLVLTVVVPARNEEDSIGACLESLVRQSEAGWELGREWEIVVVNDDSTDRTREIAAGFAGVTVLDAGEPEPGWTGKANAIQTGVRAARGRWLLFTDADTVHEPGHLSLAITEAERHEVGMLSYSPRQVVTGLVQRALMPLIFSELAVLYSPAKVNNPEHRMAAANGQFLLVRRDAYEKVGGHAAVMDAVLEDVALARIFKRRKLGLRFRYAPEAVSTRMYRSVGAMWQGWRKNLALLFGNPLTLAVWRVLDLVLLVGLPFAAWWVWEVARYGKGAYWTHYYGLVVLLIWVRTLWRFYRRVGRSHFPWGDVLLAPLGLPLFAALLYQSWFDHTVKKQVVWKGREYSGMKR
;
A
#
# COMPACT_ATOMS: atom_id res chain seq x y z
N MET A 1 19.11 -13.31 32.69
CA MET A 1 18.92 -11.91 32.32
C MET A 1 20.22 -11.33 31.79
N GLU A 2 21.36 -11.49 32.50
CA GLU A 2 22.70 -11.06 32.03
C GLU A 2 23.17 -11.78 30.74
N GLU A 3 22.92 -13.07 30.56
CA GLU A 3 23.28 -13.78 29.31
C GLU A 3 22.45 -13.32 28.09
N ALA A 4 21.20 -12.91 28.28
CA ALA A 4 20.35 -12.37 27.20
C ALA A 4 20.78 -10.94 26.83
N GLU A 5 21.20 -10.14 27.82
CA GLU A 5 21.80 -8.82 27.60
C GLU A 5 23.20 -8.94 26.95
N SER A 6 24.04 -9.88 27.38
CA SER A 6 25.33 -10.16 26.76
C SER A 6 25.19 -10.62 25.30
N GLN A 7 24.23 -11.51 24.99
CA GLN A 7 23.96 -11.93 23.60
C GLN A 7 23.36 -10.81 22.73
N ALA A 8 22.59 -9.88 23.31
CA ALA A 8 22.09 -8.71 22.62
C ALA A 8 23.21 -7.70 22.31
N VAL A 9 24.17 -7.55 23.22
CA VAL A 9 25.34 -6.68 23.05
C VAL A 9 26.34 -7.29 22.04
N GLU A 10 26.60 -8.59 22.09
CA GLU A 10 27.50 -9.27 21.15
C GLU A 10 26.97 -9.30 19.69
N LYS A 11 25.64 -9.23 19.50
CA LYS A 11 25.01 -9.07 18.16
C LYS A 11 25.00 -7.63 17.64
N SER A 12 25.33 -6.64 18.45
CA SER A 12 25.40 -5.23 18.06
C SER A 12 26.72 -4.81 17.43
N GLU A 13 27.75 -5.65 17.48
CA GLU A 13 29.11 -5.31 17.04
C GLU A 13 29.29 -5.09 15.53
N GLY A 14 28.26 -5.37 14.70
CA GLY A 14 28.34 -5.18 13.25
C GLY A 14 27.73 -3.88 12.71
N TYR A 15 26.82 -3.23 13.45
CA TYR A 15 26.08 -2.07 12.96
C TYR A 15 26.07 -0.94 14.00
N PRO A 16 26.66 0.22 13.68
CA PRO A 16 26.83 1.31 14.65
C PRO A 16 25.53 2.03 15.02
N LEU A 17 24.48 1.88 14.21
CA LEU A 17 23.17 2.50 14.43
C LEU A 17 22.06 1.46 14.58
N VAL A 18 21.00 1.84 15.27
CA VAL A 18 19.82 1.00 15.44
C VAL A 18 18.99 0.96 14.15
N LEU A 19 18.77 2.12 13.51
CA LEU A 19 17.90 2.24 12.34
C LEU A 19 18.55 3.11 11.25
N THR A 20 18.38 2.71 9.99
CA THR A 20 18.49 3.59 8.83
C THR A 20 17.14 3.69 8.13
N VAL A 21 16.63 4.92 7.97
CA VAL A 21 15.47 5.21 7.14
C VAL A 21 15.94 5.52 5.73
N VAL A 22 15.52 4.74 4.74
CA VAL A 22 15.84 4.93 3.32
C VAL A 22 14.60 5.45 2.59
N VAL A 23 14.72 6.62 1.98
CA VAL A 23 13.64 7.31 1.25
C VAL A 23 14.01 7.43 -0.22
N PRO A 24 13.58 6.51 -1.10
CA PRO A 24 13.73 6.68 -2.55
C PRO A 24 12.79 7.79 -3.03
N ALA A 25 13.29 8.75 -3.78
CA ALA A 25 12.52 9.90 -4.25
C ALA A 25 12.74 10.18 -5.74
N ARG A 26 11.64 10.29 -6.51
CA ARG A 26 11.67 10.72 -7.90
C ARG A 26 10.50 11.66 -8.19
N ASN A 27 10.78 12.91 -8.47
CA ASN A 27 9.79 13.95 -8.74
C ASN A 27 8.72 14.02 -7.63
N GLU A 28 9.19 14.33 -6.41
CA GLU A 28 8.40 14.38 -5.17
C GLU A 28 8.52 15.75 -4.47
N GLU A 29 8.79 16.84 -5.23
CA GLU A 29 8.97 18.19 -4.66
C GLU A 29 7.79 18.64 -3.79
N ASP A 30 6.58 18.19 -4.13
CA ASP A 30 5.36 18.50 -3.38
C ASP A 30 5.20 17.74 -2.06
N SER A 31 5.91 16.63 -1.85
CA SER A 31 5.68 15.69 -0.73
C SER A 31 6.90 15.48 0.15
N ILE A 32 8.10 15.46 -0.44
CA ILE A 32 9.34 15.12 0.26
C ILE A 32 9.60 16.00 1.49
N GLY A 33 9.24 17.30 1.44
CA GLY A 33 9.41 18.22 2.56
C GLY A 33 8.62 17.80 3.79
N ALA A 34 7.33 17.45 3.64
CA ALA A 34 6.48 17.00 4.74
C ALA A 34 6.93 15.62 5.28
N CYS A 35 7.38 14.74 4.40
CA CYS A 35 7.95 13.44 4.80
C CYS A 35 9.17 13.64 5.71
N LEU A 36 10.17 14.40 5.25
CA LEU A 36 11.40 14.64 6.01
C LEU A 36 11.16 15.42 7.30
N GLU A 37 10.27 16.42 7.27
CA GLU A 37 9.87 17.14 8.48
C GLU A 37 9.30 16.19 9.54
N SER A 38 8.45 15.24 9.13
CA SER A 38 7.88 14.25 10.04
C SER A 38 8.91 13.26 10.59
N LEU A 39 9.92 12.94 9.78
CA LEU A 39 11.04 12.07 10.20
C LEU A 39 11.99 12.80 11.15
N VAL A 40 12.49 13.99 10.81
CA VAL A 40 13.46 14.70 11.67
C VAL A 40 12.86 15.15 13.00
N ARG A 41 11.53 15.23 13.10
CA ARG A 41 10.82 15.52 14.36
C ARG A 41 10.63 14.32 15.28
N GLN A 42 11.11 13.14 14.89
CA GLN A 42 11.12 11.98 15.80
C GLN A 42 12.10 12.28 16.94
N SER A 43 11.58 12.56 18.12
CA SER A 43 12.38 12.96 19.29
C SER A 43 11.85 12.24 20.51
N GLU A 44 12.39 11.08 20.78
CA GLU A 44 12.15 10.32 22.00
C GLU A 44 13.42 10.31 22.84
N ALA A 45 13.28 10.15 24.14
CA ALA A 45 14.43 10.04 25.01
C ALA A 45 15.32 8.84 24.59
N GLY A 46 16.59 9.10 24.28
CA GLY A 46 17.53 8.08 23.79
C GLY A 46 17.33 7.69 22.32
N TRP A 47 16.67 8.55 21.52
CA TRP A 47 16.42 8.31 20.10
C TRP A 47 16.76 9.56 19.27
N GLU A 48 18.06 9.80 19.04
CA GLU A 48 18.58 11.00 18.41
C GLU A 48 19.03 10.73 16.97
N LEU A 49 18.60 11.61 16.04
CA LEU A 49 19.04 11.58 14.64
C LEU A 49 20.57 11.85 14.57
N GLY A 50 21.27 10.99 13.84
CA GLY A 50 22.73 11.03 13.69
C GLY A 50 23.48 10.21 14.75
N ARG A 51 22.81 9.73 15.80
CA ARG A 51 23.40 8.97 16.89
C ARG A 51 22.84 7.56 17.01
N GLU A 52 21.53 7.40 17.21
CA GLU A 52 20.86 6.09 17.25
C GLU A 52 20.32 5.69 15.87
N TRP A 53 19.98 6.67 15.03
CA TRP A 53 19.43 6.41 13.72
C TRP A 53 19.81 7.50 12.70
N GLU A 54 19.57 7.21 11.43
CA GLU A 54 19.89 8.10 10.31
C GLU A 54 18.82 8.09 9.23
N ILE A 55 18.82 9.15 8.39
CA ILE A 55 17.96 9.27 7.21
C ILE A 55 18.85 9.35 5.97
N VAL A 56 18.59 8.49 5.00
CA VAL A 56 19.22 8.47 3.69
C VAL A 56 18.15 8.65 2.62
N VAL A 57 18.13 9.82 2.01
CA VAL A 57 17.30 10.11 0.82
C VAL A 57 18.08 9.72 -0.41
N VAL A 58 17.45 8.98 -1.33
CA VAL A 58 18.09 8.62 -2.59
C VAL A 58 17.29 9.21 -3.74
N ASN A 59 17.86 10.22 -4.38
CA ASN A 59 17.33 10.88 -5.55
C ASN A 59 17.47 9.97 -6.78
N ASP A 60 16.34 9.50 -7.34
CA ASP A 60 16.27 8.67 -8.54
C ASP A 60 16.06 9.55 -9.78
N ASP A 61 17.06 10.38 -10.12
CA ASP A 61 17.07 11.24 -11.32
C ASP A 61 15.81 12.15 -11.39
N SER A 62 15.54 12.90 -10.30
CA SER A 62 14.48 13.89 -10.27
C SER A 62 14.82 15.09 -11.14
N THR A 63 13.82 15.60 -11.85
CA THR A 63 13.91 16.79 -12.71
C THR A 63 13.29 18.04 -12.09
N ASP A 64 12.70 17.90 -10.90
CA ASP A 64 12.09 18.93 -10.08
C ASP A 64 13.01 19.32 -8.90
N ARG A 65 12.49 20.03 -7.92
CA ARG A 65 13.23 20.48 -6.74
C ARG A 65 13.37 19.44 -5.64
N THR A 66 13.03 18.16 -5.89
CA THR A 66 13.09 17.09 -4.88
C THR A 66 14.44 17.02 -4.18
N ARG A 67 15.55 17.00 -4.95
CA ARG A 67 16.91 16.91 -4.42
C ARG A 67 17.29 18.13 -3.59
N GLU A 68 16.96 19.33 -4.09
CA GLU A 68 17.23 20.62 -3.41
C GLU A 68 16.51 20.66 -2.05
N ILE A 69 15.23 20.30 -2.02
CA ILE A 69 14.41 20.28 -0.79
C ILE A 69 15.00 19.29 0.22
N ALA A 70 15.35 18.09 -0.22
CA ALA A 70 15.93 17.08 0.67
C ALA A 70 17.26 17.53 1.27
N ALA A 71 18.13 18.17 0.48
CA ALA A 71 19.42 18.68 0.94
C ALA A 71 19.31 19.85 1.94
N GLY A 72 18.14 20.49 2.03
CA GLY A 72 17.88 21.55 3.01
C GLY A 72 17.63 21.04 4.45
N PHE A 73 17.47 19.75 4.67
CA PHE A 73 17.22 19.20 6.01
C PHE A 73 18.52 18.79 6.71
N ALA A 74 18.76 19.38 7.87
CA ALA A 74 19.91 19.01 8.72
C ALA A 74 19.80 17.55 9.18
N GLY A 75 20.90 16.81 9.15
CA GLY A 75 20.97 15.40 9.57
C GLY A 75 20.45 14.41 8.51
N VAL A 76 20.06 14.88 7.32
CA VAL A 76 19.66 14.04 6.20
C VAL A 76 20.82 13.86 5.22
N THR A 77 21.15 12.62 4.90
CA THR A 77 22.12 12.29 3.85
C THR A 77 21.39 12.16 2.52
N VAL A 78 21.80 12.91 1.50
CA VAL A 78 21.21 12.83 0.16
C VAL A 78 22.20 12.19 -0.82
N LEU A 79 21.76 11.13 -1.49
CA LEU A 79 22.54 10.40 -2.49
C LEU A 79 21.82 10.45 -3.84
N ASP A 80 22.55 10.32 -4.94
CA ASP A 80 22.01 10.11 -6.26
C ASP A 80 22.10 8.63 -6.63
N ALA A 81 20.99 8.04 -7.11
CA ALA A 81 20.93 6.61 -7.43
C ALA A 81 21.77 6.20 -8.64
N GLY A 82 22.06 7.16 -9.54
CA GLY A 82 22.64 6.88 -10.85
C GLY A 82 21.66 6.17 -11.78
N GLU A 83 22.12 5.87 -13.00
CA GLU A 83 21.32 5.10 -13.96
C GLU A 83 21.16 3.66 -13.48
N PRO A 84 19.92 3.10 -13.50
CA PRO A 84 19.70 1.71 -13.14
C PRO A 84 20.44 0.77 -14.10
N GLU A 85 21.11 -0.23 -13.58
CA GLU A 85 21.66 -1.31 -14.39
C GLU A 85 20.54 -2.05 -15.16
N PRO A 86 20.85 -2.69 -16.32
CA PRO A 86 19.87 -3.47 -17.05
C PRO A 86 19.14 -4.49 -16.17
N GLY A 87 17.81 -4.46 -16.19
CA GLY A 87 16.97 -5.35 -15.38
C GLY A 87 16.56 -4.76 -14.03
N TRP A 88 17.10 -3.61 -13.60
CA TRP A 88 16.66 -2.94 -12.38
C TRP A 88 15.52 -1.96 -12.63
N THR A 89 14.55 -1.92 -11.73
CA THR A 89 13.61 -0.79 -11.65
C THR A 89 14.32 0.39 -10.97
N GLY A 90 13.95 1.65 -11.32
CA GLY A 90 14.54 2.83 -10.68
C GLY A 90 14.39 2.82 -9.18
N LYS A 91 13.19 2.46 -8.66
CA LYS A 91 12.95 2.39 -7.21
C LYS A 91 13.82 1.33 -6.52
N ALA A 92 13.94 0.14 -7.08
CA ALA A 92 14.79 -0.90 -6.49
C ALA A 92 16.27 -0.50 -6.50
N ASN A 93 16.75 0.17 -7.59
CA ASN A 93 18.10 0.72 -7.68
C ASN A 93 18.34 1.81 -6.61
N ALA A 94 17.39 2.74 -6.46
CA ALA A 94 17.48 3.80 -5.45
C ALA A 94 17.53 3.21 -4.03
N ILE A 95 16.65 2.25 -3.71
CA ILE A 95 16.67 1.58 -2.41
C ILE A 95 18.01 0.86 -2.20
N GLN A 96 18.50 0.13 -3.19
CA GLN A 96 19.79 -0.59 -3.09
C GLN A 96 20.95 0.37 -2.87
N THR A 97 20.94 1.54 -3.51
CA THR A 97 21.96 2.60 -3.29
C THR A 97 21.90 3.10 -1.85
N GLY A 98 20.70 3.36 -1.31
CA GLY A 98 20.52 3.74 0.08
C GLY A 98 21.00 2.67 1.07
N VAL A 99 20.72 1.40 0.79
CA VAL A 99 21.14 0.27 1.65
C VAL A 99 22.66 0.14 1.70
N ARG A 100 23.37 0.40 0.59
CA ARG A 100 24.84 0.38 0.55
C ARG A 100 25.46 1.43 1.48
N ALA A 101 24.82 2.57 1.67
CA ALA A 101 25.25 3.64 2.56
C ALA A 101 24.71 3.49 4.00
N ALA A 102 23.69 2.68 4.19
CA ALA A 102 23.02 2.50 5.47
C ALA A 102 23.90 1.83 6.52
N ARG A 103 23.79 2.28 7.80
CA ARG A 103 24.57 1.78 8.93
C ARG A 103 23.72 1.14 10.02
N GLY A 104 22.38 1.21 9.90
CA GLY A 104 21.45 0.69 10.90
C GLY A 104 21.32 -0.83 10.90
N ARG A 105 21.09 -1.42 12.07
CA ARG A 105 20.70 -2.82 12.27
C ARG A 105 19.31 -3.12 11.68
N TRP A 106 18.44 -2.13 11.74
CA TRP A 106 17.14 -2.14 11.08
C TRP A 106 17.16 -1.19 9.87
N LEU A 107 16.47 -1.56 8.82
CA LEU A 107 16.26 -0.75 7.61
C LEU A 107 14.77 -0.47 7.49
N LEU A 108 14.40 0.79 7.46
CA LEU A 108 13.03 1.22 7.14
C LEU A 108 13.03 1.80 5.72
N PHE A 109 12.31 1.17 4.82
CA PHE A 109 11.99 1.74 3.52
C PHE A 109 10.67 2.47 3.62
N THR A 110 10.63 3.72 3.18
CA THR A 110 9.42 4.54 3.17
C THR A 110 9.36 5.42 1.94
N ASP A 111 8.18 5.57 1.36
CA ASP A 111 7.98 6.42 0.19
C ASP A 111 8.01 7.91 0.60
N ALA A 112 8.41 8.79 -0.33
CA ALA A 112 8.57 10.22 -0.08
C ALA A 112 7.24 10.99 0.09
N ASP A 113 6.10 10.33 -0.09
CA ASP A 113 4.75 10.88 0.09
C ASP A 113 4.10 10.50 1.42
N THR A 114 4.89 9.96 2.36
CA THR A 114 4.44 9.53 3.69
C THR A 114 4.68 10.61 4.74
N VAL A 115 3.86 10.58 5.80
CA VAL A 115 4.03 11.39 7.01
C VAL A 115 3.99 10.44 8.21
N HIS A 116 5.05 10.45 9.01
CA HIS A 116 5.22 9.58 10.16
C HIS A 116 4.80 10.28 11.44
N GLU A 117 3.99 9.61 12.25
CA GLU A 117 3.61 10.15 13.56
C GLU A 117 4.79 10.02 14.55
N PRO A 118 4.95 10.95 15.51
CA PRO A 118 6.02 10.90 16.50
C PRO A 118 6.03 9.60 17.30
N GLY A 119 7.21 9.09 17.62
CA GLY A 119 7.39 7.91 18.47
C GLY A 119 7.16 6.56 17.77
N HIS A 120 6.71 6.56 16.53
CA HIS A 120 6.34 5.29 15.88
C HIS A 120 7.51 4.55 15.21
N LEU A 121 8.68 5.16 15.04
CA LEU A 121 9.85 4.46 14.49
C LEU A 121 10.40 3.47 15.52
N SER A 122 10.65 3.89 16.74
CA SER A 122 11.11 3.03 17.84
C SER A 122 10.08 1.99 18.23
N LEU A 123 8.79 2.36 18.27
CA LEU A 123 7.68 1.44 18.53
C LEU A 123 7.58 0.33 17.46
N ALA A 124 7.85 0.65 16.20
CA ALA A 124 7.83 -0.36 15.13
C ALA A 124 8.96 -1.39 15.30
N ILE A 125 10.15 -0.96 15.73
CA ILE A 125 11.25 -1.89 16.06
C ILE A 125 10.85 -2.78 17.22
N THR A 126 10.33 -2.18 18.31
CA THR A 126 9.85 -2.92 19.49
C THR A 126 8.75 -3.92 19.11
N GLU A 127 7.82 -3.55 18.21
CA GLU A 127 6.79 -4.46 17.70
C GLU A 127 7.41 -5.62 16.91
N ALA A 128 8.37 -5.34 16.04
CA ALA A 128 9.04 -6.36 15.23
C ALA A 128 9.83 -7.35 16.11
N GLU A 129 10.54 -6.86 17.09
CA GLU A 129 11.30 -7.67 18.06
C GLU A 129 10.37 -8.50 18.95
N ARG A 130 9.30 -7.91 19.49
CA ARG A 130 8.28 -8.62 20.30
C ARG A 130 7.63 -9.77 19.54
N HIS A 131 7.45 -9.65 18.24
CA HIS A 131 6.85 -10.69 17.39
C HIS A 131 7.89 -11.57 16.70
N GLU A 132 9.18 -11.38 17.00
CA GLU A 132 10.32 -12.14 16.44
C GLU A 132 10.29 -12.20 14.91
N VAL A 133 9.90 -11.09 14.25
CA VAL A 133 9.80 -11.03 12.79
C VAL A 133 11.00 -10.31 12.17
N GLY A 134 11.47 -10.82 11.05
CA GLY A 134 12.50 -10.16 10.25
C GLY A 134 11.94 -9.03 9.36
N MET A 135 10.62 -8.99 9.17
CA MET A 135 9.93 -7.96 8.37
C MET A 135 8.63 -7.53 9.03
N LEU A 136 8.48 -6.23 9.24
CA LEU A 136 7.24 -5.58 9.66
C LEU A 136 6.82 -4.56 8.60
N SER A 137 5.57 -4.63 8.16
CA SER A 137 5.04 -3.64 7.23
C SER A 137 3.72 -3.06 7.73
N TYR A 138 3.60 -1.74 7.65
CA TYR A 138 2.39 -1.01 7.95
C TYR A 138 1.69 -0.56 6.68
N SER A 139 0.38 -0.77 6.62
CA SER A 139 -0.48 -0.10 5.64
C SER A 139 -0.94 1.23 6.23
N PRO A 140 -0.53 2.38 5.65
CA PRO A 140 -0.81 3.70 6.20
C PRO A 140 -2.27 4.12 6.03
N ARG A 141 -2.65 5.14 6.80
CA ARG A 141 -3.88 5.91 6.55
C ARG A 141 -3.76 6.62 5.19
N GLN A 142 -4.73 6.38 4.32
CA GLN A 142 -4.78 7.05 3.01
C GLN A 142 -5.50 8.40 3.14
N VAL A 143 -4.82 9.48 2.82
CA VAL A 143 -5.40 10.83 2.75
C VAL A 143 -5.92 11.04 1.34
N VAL A 144 -7.23 11.17 1.20
CA VAL A 144 -7.92 11.35 -0.09
C VAL A 144 -8.61 12.70 -0.16
N THR A 145 -8.65 13.29 -1.35
CA THR A 145 -9.26 14.60 -1.59
C THR A 145 -10.15 14.56 -2.83
N GLY A 146 -11.20 15.37 -2.81
CA GLY A 146 -12.15 15.43 -3.91
C GLY A 146 -13.05 14.19 -4.04
N LEU A 147 -14.16 14.35 -4.73
CA LEU A 147 -15.22 13.33 -4.79
C LEU A 147 -14.76 12.01 -5.41
N VAL A 148 -13.96 12.07 -6.49
CA VAL A 148 -13.54 10.87 -7.23
C VAL A 148 -12.65 9.97 -6.37
N GLN A 149 -11.65 10.54 -5.69
CA GLN A 149 -10.77 9.74 -4.81
C GLN A 149 -11.56 9.16 -3.63
N ARG A 150 -12.41 9.97 -2.98
CA ARG A 150 -13.27 9.56 -1.86
C ARG A 150 -14.24 8.44 -2.23
N ALA A 151 -14.72 8.40 -3.47
CA ALA A 151 -15.60 7.34 -3.96
C ALA A 151 -14.84 6.08 -4.41
N LEU A 152 -13.66 6.23 -5.02
CA LEU A 152 -12.95 5.12 -5.65
C LEU A 152 -11.98 4.40 -4.70
N MET A 153 -11.21 5.14 -3.88
CA MET A 153 -10.17 4.56 -3.04
C MET A 153 -10.72 3.55 -2.01
N PRO A 154 -11.88 3.77 -1.33
CA PRO A 154 -12.45 2.76 -0.44
C PRO A 154 -12.76 1.44 -1.14
N LEU A 155 -13.17 1.44 -2.42
CA LEU A 155 -13.40 0.22 -3.19
C LEU A 155 -12.10 -0.57 -3.39
N ILE A 156 -11.05 0.10 -3.84
CA ILE A 156 -9.74 -0.53 -4.09
C ILE A 156 -9.19 -1.13 -2.80
N PHE A 157 -9.15 -0.34 -1.73
CA PHE A 157 -8.60 -0.78 -0.44
C PHE A 157 -9.45 -1.85 0.24
N SER A 158 -10.77 -1.88 0.00
CA SER A 158 -11.61 -2.96 0.50
C SER A 158 -11.27 -4.32 -0.14
N GLU A 159 -10.97 -4.33 -1.44
CA GLU A 159 -10.54 -5.56 -2.13
C GLU A 159 -9.15 -6.00 -1.65
N LEU A 160 -8.22 -5.03 -1.45
CA LEU A 160 -6.90 -5.32 -0.90
C LEU A 160 -7.00 -5.88 0.53
N ALA A 161 -7.85 -5.30 1.39
CA ALA A 161 -8.05 -5.76 2.76
C ALA A 161 -8.67 -7.17 2.84
N VAL A 162 -9.51 -7.54 1.88
CA VAL A 162 -10.06 -8.90 1.77
C VAL A 162 -9.02 -9.89 1.28
N LEU A 163 -8.25 -9.52 0.27
CA LEU A 163 -7.25 -10.38 -0.35
C LEU A 163 -6.05 -10.58 0.59
N TYR A 164 -5.48 -9.48 1.08
CA TYR A 164 -4.27 -9.44 1.91
C TYR A 164 -4.60 -9.23 3.40
N SER A 165 -5.58 -9.97 3.92
CA SER A 165 -5.96 -9.80 5.32
C SER A 165 -4.78 -10.13 6.26
N PRO A 166 -4.55 -9.34 7.33
CA PRO A 166 -3.48 -9.59 8.29
C PRO A 166 -3.52 -11.02 8.87
N ALA A 167 -4.70 -11.58 9.10
CA ALA A 167 -4.85 -12.95 9.58
C ALA A 167 -4.22 -14.00 8.65
N LYS A 168 -4.27 -13.79 7.33
CA LYS A 168 -3.61 -14.67 6.35
C LYS A 168 -2.13 -14.36 6.22
N VAL A 169 -1.77 -13.07 6.15
CA VAL A 169 -0.39 -12.64 5.93
C VAL A 169 0.48 -13.01 7.14
N ASN A 170 -0.01 -12.82 8.35
CA ASN A 170 0.75 -13.07 9.58
C ASN A 170 0.78 -14.55 9.98
N ASN A 171 -0.08 -15.41 9.41
CA ASN A 171 -0.03 -16.83 9.65
C ASN A 171 1.17 -17.45 8.89
N PRO A 172 2.21 -17.97 9.55
CA PRO A 172 3.41 -18.50 8.89
C PRO A 172 3.12 -19.65 7.92
N GLU A 173 2.08 -20.43 8.15
CA GLU A 173 1.71 -21.57 7.30
C GLU A 173 0.89 -21.17 6.07
N HIS A 174 0.35 -19.95 6.05
CA HIS A 174 -0.43 -19.50 4.91
C HIS A 174 0.48 -18.88 3.83
N ARG A 175 0.27 -19.21 2.56
CA ARG A 175 1.10 -18.75 1.43
C ARG A 175 1.00 -17.26 1.12
N MET A 176 -0.04 -16.58 1.63
CA MET A 176 -0.26 -15.15 1.37
C MET A 176 0.84 -14.32 2.02
N ALA A 177 1.44 -13.44 1.22
CA ALA A 177 2.40 -12.43 1.67
C ALA A 177 1.96 -11.07 1.15
N ALA A 178 2.11 -10.06 1.96
CA ALA A 178 1.91 -8.65 1.60
C ALA A 178 2.89 -7.78 2.37
N ALA A 179 3.29 -6.71 1.74
CA ALA A 179 3.98 -5.58 2.34
C ALA A 179 3.52 -4.31 1.62
N ASN A 180 3.80 -3.17 2.22
CA ASN A 180 3.55 -1.86 1.65
C ASN A 180 4.85 -1.05 1.74
N GLY A 181 5.40 -0.64 0.59
CA GLY A 181 6.63 0.13 0.48
C GLY A 181 6.58 1.49 1.16
N GLN A 182 5.37 1.96 1.52
CA GLN A 182 5.19 3.19 2.28
C GLN A 182 5.64 3.09 3.74
N PHE A 183 5.72 1.87 4.29
CA PHE A 183 6.38 1.57 5.56
C PHE A 183 6.77 0.10 5.61
N LEU A 184 8.03 -0.18 5.33
CA LEU A 184 8.59 -1.52 5.30
C LEU A 184 9.86 -1.58 6.15
N LEU A 185 9.73 -2.05 7.39
CA LEU A 185 10.82 -2.24 8.33
C LEU A 185 11.37 -3.66 8.20
N VAL A 186 12.68 -3.80 7.99
CA VAL A 186 13.33 -5.10 7.87
C VAL A 186 14.58 -5.18 8.73
N ARG A 187 14.81 -6.31 9.36
CA ARG A 187 16.06 -6.58 10.07
C ARG A 187 17.16 -6.87 9.04
N ARG A 188 18.28 -6.18 9.14
CA ARG A 188 19.35 -6.21 8.12
C ARG A 188 19.88 -7.61 7.85
N ASP A 189 20.13 -8.42 8.87
CA ASP A 189 20.60 -9.79 8.69
C ASP A 189 19.62 -10.67 7.90
N ALA A 190 18.31 -10.50 8.13
CA ALA A 190 17.27 -11.19 7.40
C ALA A 190 17.16 -10.68 5.95
N TYR A 191 17.31 -9.36 5.75
CA TYR A 191 17.34 -8.72 4.44
C TYR A 191 18.53 -9.22 3.58
N GLU A 192 19.72 -9.30 4.15
CA GLU A 192 20.90 -9.79 3.48
C GLU A 192 20.80 -11.28 3.14
N LYS A 193 20.25 -12.10 4.04
CA LYS A 193 20.00 -13.55 3.82
C LYS A 193 19.09 -13.82 2.61
N VAL A 194 18.21 -12.90 2.26
CA VAL A 194 17.29 -13.06 1.10
C VAL A 194 17.86 -12.44 -0.17
N GLY A 195 19.00 -11.76 -0.11
CA GLY A 195 19.62 -11.05 -1.23
C GLY A 195 19.07 -9.64 -1.44
N GLY A 196 18.28 -9.12 -0.48
CA GLY A 196 17.75 -7.75 -0.49
C GLY A 196 16.95 -7.39 -1.75
N HIS A 197 17.04 -6.12 -2.16
CA HIS A 197 16.36 -5.64 -3.37
C HIS A 197 16.99 -6.18 -4.66
N ALA A 198 18.24 -6.68 -4.63
CA ALA A 198 18.83 -7.36 -5.77
C ALA A 198 18.07 -8.65 -6.15
N ALA A 199 17.48 -9.35 -5.17
CA ALA A 199 16.65 -10.54 -5.44
C ALA A 199 15.29 -10.22 -6.07
N VAL A 200 14.89 -8.94 -6.13
CA VAL A 200 13.61 -8.46 -6.67
C VAL A 200 13.79 -7.25 -7.57
N MET A 201 14.97 -7.08 -8.15
CA MET A 201 15.39 -5.90 -8.90
C MET A 201 14.46 -5.54 -10.07
N ASP A 202 13.86 -6.53 -10.71
CA ASP A 202 12.94 -6.40 -11.84
C ASP A 202 11.45 -6.29 -11.43
N ALA A 203 11.16 -6.39 -10.13
CA ALA A 203 9.79 -6.39 -9.65
C ALA A 203 9.21 -4.97 -9.59
N VAL A 204 8.01 -4.78 -10.16
CA VAL A 204 7.26 -3.52 -10.10
C VAL A 204 6.66 -3.29 -8.71
N LEU A 205 6.34 -4.38 -8.00
CA LEU A 205 5.90 -4.40 -6.60
C LEU A 205 7.01 -5.09 -5.79
N GLU A 206 8.11 -4.38 -5.61
CA GLU A 206 9.33 -4.88 -4.96
C GLU A 206 9.08 -5.28 -3.50
N ASP A 207 8.20 -4.54 -2.81
CA ASP A 207 7.78 -4.76 -1.44
C ASP A 207 7.04 -6.09 -1.28
N VAL A 208 6.04 -6.36 -2.14
CA VAL A 208 5.29 -7.62 -2.14
C VAL A 208 6.19 -8.79 -2.57
N ALA A 209 7.08 -8.57 -3.55
CA ALA A 209 8.01 -9.59 -4.02
C ALA A 209 8.99 -9.99 -2.90
N LEU A 210 9.55 -9.01 -2.19
CA LEU A 210 10.43 -9.22 -1.05
C LEU A 210 9.69 -9.95 0.09
N ALA A 211 8.46 -9.52 0.43
CA ALA A 211 7.64 -10.18 1.44
C ALA A 211 7.37 -11.66 1.11
N ARG A 212 7.16 -11.99 -0.17
CA ARG A 212 7.02 -13.39 -0.61
C ARG A 212 8.31 -14.21 -0.36
N ILE A 213 9.48 -13.60 -0.52
CA ILE A 213 10.76 -14.27 -0.23
C ILE A 213 10.90 -14.50 1.28
N PHE A 214 10.65 -13.47 2.12
CA PHE A 214 10.66 -13.61 3.58
C PHE A 214 9.72 -14.72 4.05
N LYS A 215 8.51 -14.76 3.51
CA LYS A 215 7.52 -15.80 3.82
C LYS A 215 8.01 -17.20 3.46
N ARG A 216 8.54 -17.38 2.25
CA ARG A 216 9.08 -18.69 1.79
C ARG A 216 10.28 -19.15 2.60
N ARG A 217 11.12 -18.21 3.05
CA ARG A 217 12.31 -18.48 3.87
C ARG A 217 12.00 -18.60 5.36
N LYS A 218 10.73 -18.42 5.77
CA LYS A 218 10.26 -18.47 7.18
C LYS A 218 11.02 -17.49 8.10
N LEU A 219 11.35 -16.29 7.60
CA LEU A 219 12.09 -15.26 8.35
C LEU A 219 11.19 -14.35 9.21
N GLY A 220 9.91 -14.70 9.35
CA GLY A 220 8.92 -13.89 10.06
C GLY A 220 8.46 -12.68 9.25
N LEU A 221 7.16 -12.57 9.04
CA LEU A 221 6.50 -11.46 8.36
C LEU A 221 5.28 -11.02 9.16
N ARG A 222 5.22 -9.75 9.50
CA ARG A 222 4.07 -9.11 10.13
C ARG A 222 3.57 -7.95 9.28
N PHE A 223 2.28 -7.94 9.04
CA PHE A 223 1.59 -6.91 8.28
C PHE A 223 0.36 -6.44 9.05
N ARG A 224 0.14 -5.13 9.16
CA ARG A 224 -1.08 -4.58 9.71
C ARG A 224 -1.42 -3.21 9.14
N TYR A 225 -2.67 -2.79 9.30
CA TYR A 225 -3.09 -1.42 9.11
C TYR A 225 -2.70 -0.59 10.34
N ALA A 226 -2.02 0.54 10.13
CA ALA A 226 -1.44 1.37 11.18
C ALA A 226 -1.66 2.88 10.91
N PRO A 227 -2.92 3.34 10.96
CA PRO A 227 -3.26 4.74 10.68
C PRO A 227 -2.70 5.70 11.74
N GLU A 228 -2.38 5.17 12.92
CA GLU A 228 -1.78 5.87 14.04
C GLU A 228 -0.26 6.08 13.88
N ALA A 229 0.38 5.33 13.01
CA ALA A 229 1.83 5.36 12.83
C ALA A 229 2.27 6.15 11.60
N VAL A 230 1.53 6.03 10.52
CA VAL A 230 1.89 6.61 9.23
C VAL A 230 0.67 6.93 8.39
N SER A 231 0.73 8.04 7.69
CA SER A 231 -0.26 8.45 6.69
C SER A 231 0.41 8.79 5.38
N THR A 232 -0.35 8.72 4.28
CA THR A 232 0.15 9.04 2.94
C THR A 232 -0.92 9.76 2.12
N ARG A 233 -0.49 10.69 1.29
CA ARG A 233 -1.28 11.28 0.21
C ARG A 233 -0.72 10.81 -1.12
N MET A 234 -0.98 9.55 -1.45
CA MET A 234 -0.44 8.84 -2.61
C MET A 234 -0.67 9.57 -3.94
N TYR A 235 -1.80 10.27 -4.10
CA TYR A 235 -2.16 10.93 -5.35
C TYR A 235 -2.69 12.33 -5.12
N ARG A 236 -2.14 13.31 -5.83
CA ARG A 236 -2.57 14.72 -5.78
C ARG A 236 -3.62 15.06 -6.85
N SER A 237 -3.78 14.22 -7.87
CA SER A 237 -4.78 14.38 -8.92
C SER A 237 -5.46 13.06 -9.29
N VAL A 238 -6.64 13.16 -9.92
CA VAL A 238 -7.37 12.00 -10.45
C VAL A 238 -6.57 11.31 -11.55
N GLY A 239 -5.87 12.08 -12.40
CA GLY A 239 -5.03 11.53 -13.46
C GLY A 239 -3.85 10.71 -12.91
N ALA A 240 -3.14 11.22 -11.90
CA ALA A 240 -2.06 10.50 -11.24
C ALA A 240 -2.57 9.21 -10.54
N MET A 241 -3.72 9.30 -9.88
CA MET A 241 -4.37 8.14 -9.26
C MET A 241 -4.74 7.07 -10.30
N TRP A 242 -5.31 7.47 -11.42
CA TRP A 242 -5.69 6.57 -12.50
C TRP A 242 -4.47 5.84 -13.08
N GLN A 243 -3.40 6.57 -13.39
CA GLN A 243 -2.16 6.00 -13.92
C GLN A 243 -1.50 5.04 -12.92
N GLY A 244 -1.43 5.41 -11.64
CA GLY A 244 -0.82 4.58 -10.60
C GLY A 244 -1.57 3.27 -10.40
N TRP A 245 -2.90 3.31 -10.31
CA TRP A 245 -3.69 2.10 -10.13
C TRP A 245 -3.75 1.24 -11.40
N ARG A 246 -3.74 1.83 -12.60
CA ARG A 246 -3.59 1.07 -13.87
C ARG A 246 -2.38 0.15 -13.84
N LYS A 247 -1.25 0.67 -13.33
CA LYS A 247 0.00 -0.09 -13.21
C LYS A 247 -0.14 -1.23 -12.21
N ASN A 248 -0.78 -0.99 -11.06
CA ASN A 248 -0.69 -1.89 -9.91
C ASN A 248 -1.80 -2.95 -9.85
N LEU A 249 -3.03 -2.64 -10.31
CA LEU A 249 -4.19 -3.51 -10.05
C LEU A 249 -4.05 -4.91 -10.66
N ALA A 250 -3.50 -5.04 -11.88
CA ALA A 250 -3.31 -6.34 -12.52
C ALA A 250 -2.23 -7.19 -11.84
N LEU A 251 -1.27 -6.55 -11.17
CA LEU A 251 -0.22 -7.24 -10.40
C LEU A 251 -0.73 -7.65 -9.01
N LEU A 252 -1.58 -6.83 -8.40
CA LEU A 252 -2.16 -7.07 -7.08
C LEU A 252 -3.29 -8.08 -7.10
N PHE A 253 -4.19 -7.98 -8.10
CA PHE A 253 -5.33 -8.89 -8.24
C PHE A 253 -5.03 -9.95 -9.30
N GLY A 254 -5.16 -11.22 -8.93
CA GLY A 254 -4.87 -12.35 -9.84
C GLY A 254 -5.66 -12.34 -11.15
N ASN A 255 -6.93 -11.89 -11.11
CA ASN A 255 -7.79 -11.72 -12.28
C ASN A 255 -8.62 -10.42 -12.17
N PRO A 256 -8.07 -9.28 -12.62
CA PRO A 256 -8.77 -8.01 -12.53
C PRO A 256 -10.03 -7.95 -13.40
N LEU A 257 -10.08 -8.68 -14.53
CA LEU A 257 -11.27 -8.72 -15.38
C LEU A 257 -12.45 -9.39 -14.68
N THR A 258 -12.22 -10.52 -14.02
CA THR A 258 -13.27 -11.18 -13.21
C THR A 258 -13.75 -10.26 -12.08
N LEU A 259 -12.84 -9.54 -11.43
CA LEU A 259 -13.22 -8.58 -10.41
C LEU A 259 -14.03 -7.43 -10.99
N ALA A 260 -13.69 -6.93 -12.19
CA ALA A 260 -14.47 -5.90 -12.89
C ALA A 260 -15.91 -6.35 -13.15
N VAL A 261 -16.10 -7.59 -13.61
CA VAL A 261 -17.44 -8.16 -13.83
C VAL A 261 -18.25 -8.19 -12.52
N TRP A 262 -17.63 -8.63 -11.42
CA TRP A 262 -18.29 -8.61 -10.11
C TRP A 262 -18.66 -7.19 -9.65
N ARG A 263 -17.84 -6.18 -9.93
CA ARG A 263 -18.14 -4.78 -9.58
C ARG A 263 -19.24 -4.19 -10.45
N VAL A 264 -19.31 -4.57 -11.74
CA VAL A 264 -20.45 -4.24 -12.60
C VAL A 264 -21.74 -4.89 -12.08
N LEU A 265 -21.67 -6.16 -11.66
CA LEU A 265 -22.83 -6.84 -11.07
C LEU A 265 -23.28 -6.15 -9.76
N ASP A 266 -22.35 -5.74 -8.89
CA ASP A 266 -22.71 -4.95 -7.71
C ASP A 266 -23.46 -3.66 -8.10
N LEU A 267 -22.96 -2.93 -9.11
CA LEU A 267 -23.62 -1.72 -9.61
C LEU A 267 -25.03 -2.01 -10.11
N VAL A 268 -25.19 -3.04 -10.96
CA VAL A 268 -26.49 -3.47 -11.50
C VAL A 268 -27.45 -3.83 -10.38
N LEU A 269 -27.02 -4.57 -9.38
CA LEU A 269 -27.86 -4.97 -8.26
C LEU A 269 -28.21 -3.79 -7.34
N LEU A 270 -27.27 -2.91 -7.05
CA LEU A 270 -27.50 -1.74 -6.19
C LEU A 270 -28.48 -0.75 -6.81
N VAL A 271 -28.41 -0.55 -8.12
CA VAL A 271 -29.27 0.40 -8.86
C VAL A 271 -30.52 -0.29 -9.40
N GLY A 272 -30.40 -1.48 -9.96
CA GLY A 272 -31.52 -2.16 -10.66
C GLY A 272 -32.57 -2.73 -9.72
N LEU A 273 -32.17 -3.29 -8.56
CA LEU A 273 -33.16 -3.86 -7.63
C LEU A 273 -34.18 -2.85 -7.08
N PRO A 274 -33.84 -1.61 -6.71
CA PRO A 274 -34.82 -0.59 -6.34
C PRO A 274 -35.80 -0.27 -7.47
N PHE A 275 -35.31 -0.16 -8.71
CA PHE A 275 -36.17 0.05 -9.88
C PHE A 275 -37.08 -1.16 -10.13
N ALA A 276 -36.59 -2.38 -9.98
CA ALA A 276 -37.38 -3.57 -10.08
C ALA A 276 -38.47 -3.63 -9.00
N ALA A 277 -38.12 -3.30 -7.75
CA ALA A 277 -39.10 -3.23 -6.66
C ALA A 277 -40.19 -2.17 -6.94
N TRP A 278 -39.76 -0.98 -7.37
CA TRP A 278 -40.69 0.08 -7.76
C TRP A 278 -41.58 -0.34 -8.92
N TRP A 279 -41.03 -0.95 -9.97
CA TRP A 279 -41.78 -1.45 -11.13
C TRP A 279 -42.84 -2.49 -10.71
N VAL A 280 -42.45 -3.47 -9.89
CA VAL A 280 -43.38 -4.49 -9.36
C VAL A 280 -44.48 -3.83 -8.53
N TRP A 281 -44.14 -2.81 -7.71
CA TRP A 281 -45.15 -2.05 -6.96
C TRP A 281 -46.11 -1.29 -7.87
N GLU A 282 -45.60 -0.64 -8.93
CA GLU A 282 -46.45 0.13 -9.88
C GLU A 282 -47.38 -0.79 -10.66
N VAL A 283 -46.90 -1.94 -11.12
CA VAL A 283 -47.74 -2.97 -11.77
C VAL A 283 -48.82 -3.49 -10.81
N ALA A 284 -48.50 -3.68 -9.54
CA ALA A 284 -49.44 -4.09 -8.50
C ALA A 284 -50.56 -3.07 -8.29
N ARG A 285 -50.27 -1.79 -8.44
CA ARG A 285 -51.19 -0.67 -8.22
C ARG A 285 -52.31 -0.64 -9.25
N TYR A 286 -52.03 -1.04 -10.50
CA TYR A 286 -52.98 -0.99 -11.63
C TYR A 286 -53.50 -2.36 -12.04
N GLY A 287 -53.02 -3.49 -11.49
CA GLY A 287 -53.37 -4.86 -11.89
C GLY A 287 -54.33 -5.55 -10.95
N LYS A 288 -55.11 -6.49 -11.50
CA LYS A 288 -56.09 -7.30 -10.75
C LYS A 288 -55.48 -8.39 -9.85
N GLY A 289 -54.15 -8.45 -9.70
CA GLY A 289 -53.38 -9.46 -8.95
C GLY A 289 -52.72 -8.93 -7.68
N ALA A 290 -53.27 -7.92 -7.02
CA ALA A 290 -52.64 -7.04 -6.03
C ALA A 290 -51.86 -7.70 -4.86
N TYR A 291 -52.33 -8.82 -4.32
CA TYR A 291 -51.69 -9.41 -3.13
C TYR A 291 -50.32 -10.04 -3.40
N TRP A 292 -50.20 -10.84 -4.45
CA TRP A 292 -48.94 -11.52 -4.78
C TRP A 292 -47.87 -10.57 -5.29
N THR A 293 -48.27 -9.52 -6.03
CA THR A 293 -47.33 -8.52 -6.55
C THR A 293 -46.72 -7.67 -5.44
N HIS A 294 -47.45 -7.29 -4.40
CA HIS A 294 -46.89 -6.63 -3.22
C HIS A 294 -45.88 -7.51 -2.47
N TYR A 295 -46.19 -8.82 -2.35
CA TYR A 295 -45.26 -9.80 -1.76
C TYR A 295 -43.93 -9.88 -2.54
N TYR A 296 -44.01 -9.99 -3.88
CA TYR A 296 -42.80 -9.97 -4.72
C TYR A 296 -42.01 -8.66 -4.59
N GLY A 297 -42.68 -7.52 -4.56
CA GLY A 297 -42.01 -6.23 -4.32
C GLY A 297 -41.29 -6.18 -3.00
N LEU A 298 -41.86 -6.70 -1.91
CA LEU A 298 -41.23 -6.82 -0.61
C LEU A 298 -39.99 -7.75 -0.66
N VAL A 299 -40.10 -8.90 -1.32
CA VAL A 299 -38.98 -9.84 -1.49
C VAL A 299 -37.80 -9.17 -2.21
N VAL A 300 -38.07 -8.46 -3.32
CA VAL A 300 -37.03 -7.73 -4.06
C VAL A 300 -36.39 -6.64 -3.19
N LEU A 301 -37.19 -5.92 -2.41
CA LEU A 301 -36.68 -4.90 -1.46
C LEU A 301 -35.79 -5.53 -0.41
N LEU A 302 -36.16 -6.66 0.18
CA LEU A 302 -35.35 -7.37 1.17
C LEU A 302 -34.02 -7.86 0.56
N ILE A 303 -34.05 -8.36 -0.67
CA ILE A 303 -32.84 -8.74 -1.42
C ILE A 303 -31.94 -7.53 -1.62
N TRP A 304 -32.52 -6.38 -1.98
CA TRP A 304 -31.76 -5.13 -2.13
C TRP A 304 -31.12 -4.67 -0.82
N VAL A 305 -31.87 -4.63 0.28
CA VAL A 305 -31.35 -4.27 1.61
C VAL A 305 -30.19 -5.18 2.03
N ARG A 306 -30.36 -6.51 1.81
CA ARG A 306 -29.26 -7.47 2.05
C ARG A 306 -28.05 -7.20 1.18
N THR A 307 -28.25 -6.89 -0.11
CA THR A 307 -27.17 -6.58 -1.06
C THR A 307 -26.42 -5.32 -0.64
N LEU A 308 -27.16 -4.26 -0.28
CA LEU A 308 -26.62 -3.00 0.24
C LEU A 308 -25.81 -3.23 1.51
N TRP A 309 -26.36 -3.98 2.47
CA TRP A 309 -25.65 -4.33 3.70
C TRP A 309 -24.35 -5.10 3.44
N ARG A 310 -24.37 -6.11 2.53
CA ARG A 310 -23.18 -6.86 2.15
C ARG A 310 -22.13 -5.98 1.47
N PHE A 311 -22.56 -5.08 0.61
CA PHE A 311 -21.72 -4.11 -0.07
C PHE A 311 -20.99 -3.22 0.96
N TYR A 312 -21.72 -2.54 1.82
CA TYR A 312 -21.13 -1.64 2.82
C TYR A 312 -20.30 -2.38 3.88
N ARG A 313 -20.70 -3.58 4.28
CA ARG A 313 -19.89 -4.43 5.15
C ARG A 313 -18.54 -4.80 4.52
N ARG A 314 -18.49 -4.98 3.20
CA ARG A 314 -17.24 -5.21 2.47
C ARG A 314 -16.42 -3.94 2.37
N VAL A 315 -17.00 -2.84 1.88
CA VAL A 315 -16.30 -1.58 1.71
C VAL A 315 -15.81 -1.00 3.04
N GLY A 316 -16.53 -1.20 4.14
CA GLY A 316 -16.12 -0.81 5.48
C GLY A 316 -14.79 -1.44 5.96
N ARG A 317 -14.33 -2.52 5.33
CA ARG A 317 -13.00 -3.11 5.60
C ARG A 317 -11.84 -2.31 5.02
N SER A 318 -12.13 -1.28 4.23
CA SER A 318 -11.12 -0.41 3.63
C SER A 318 -10.39 0.50 4.60
N HIS A 319 -10.90 0.62 5.84
CA HIS A 319 -10.41 1.52 6.88
C HIS A 319 -10.52 3.02 6.55
N PHE A 320 -11.38 3.39 5.58
CA PHE A 320 -11.72 4.78 5.30
C PHE A 320 -12.83 5.29 6.23
N PRO A 321 -12.92 6.62 6.45
CA PRO A 321 -14.05 7.23 7.16
C PRO A 321 -15.39 6.86 6.50
N TRP A 322 -16.44 6.68 7.29
CA TRP A 322 -17.76 6.32 6.77
C TRP A 322 -18.31 7.32 5.75
N GLY A 323 -17.94 8.61 5.86
CA GLY A 323 -18.30 9.62 4.86
C GLY A 323 -17.75 9.33 3.46
N ASP A 324 -16.61 8.63 3.35
CA ASP A 324 -16.03 8.20 2.07
C ASP A 324 -16.60 6.84 1.65
N VAL A 325 -16.78 5.92 2.60
CA VAL A 325 -17.38 4.61 2.35
C VAL A 325 -18.79 4.73 1.75
N LEU A 326 -19.59 5.72 2.22
CA LEU A 326 -20.93 5.98 1.67
C LEU A 326 -20.92 6.45 0.21
N LEU A 327 -19.84 7.05 -0.25
CA LEU A 327 -19.66 7.48 -1.65
C LEU A 327 -19.24 6.33 -2.58
N ALA A 328 -18.85 5.18 -2.04
CA ALA A 328 -18.32 4.06 -2.83
C ALA A 328 -19.22 3.59 -4.00
N PRO A 329 -20.57 3.56 -3.91
CA PRO A 329 -21.39 3.21 -5.06
C PRO A 329 -21.14 4.08 -6.29
N LEU A 330 -20.84 5.38 -6.11
CA LEU A 330 -20.49 6.30 -7.21
C LEU A 330 -19.14 5.96 -7.86
N GLY A 331 -18.24 5.31 -7.13
CA GLY A 331 -16.94 4.86 -7.62
C GLY A 331 -16.97 3.54 -8.40
N LEU A 332 -18.05 2.76 -8.31
CA LEU A 332 -18.14 1.43 -8.95
C LEU A 332 -17.89 1.45 -10.47
N PRO A 333 -18.51 2.35 -11.27
CA PRO A 333 -18.24 2.42 -12.71
C PRO A 333 -16.78 2.72 -13.01
N LEU A 334 -16.18 3.65 -12.26
CA LEU A 334 -14.79 4.03 -12.42
C LEU A 334 -13.85 2.88 -12.02
N PHE A 335 -14.17 2.15 -10.95
CA PHE A 335 -13.38 1.01 -10.53
C PHE A 335 -13.42 -0.13 -11.53
N ALA A 336 -14.60 -0.45 -12.08
CA ALA A 336 -14.73 -1.46 -13.13
C ALA A 336 -13.94 -1.08 -14.39
N ALA A 337 -14.01 0.18 -14.82
CA ALA A 337 -13.24 0.69 -15.96
C ALA A 337 -11.74 0.62 -15.70
N LEU A 338 -11.30 0.99 -14.51
CA LEU A 338 -9.89 0.95 -14.11
C LEU A 338 -9.32 -0.48 -14.07
N LEU A 339 -10.10 -1.42 -13.53
CA LEU A 339 -9.76 -2.85 -13.52
C LEU A 339 -9.65 -3.42 -14.95
N TYR A 340 -10.60 -3.09 -15.82
CA TYR A 340 -10.57 -3.47 -17.22
C TYR A 340 -9.34 -2.90 -17.92
N GLN A 341 -9.06 -1.62 -17.74
CA GLN A 341 -7.92 -0.97 -18.37
C GLN A 341 -6.59 -1.53 -17.87
N SER A 342 -6.46 -1.79 -16.57
CA SER A 342 -5.28 -2.43 -16.01
C SER A 342 -5.08 -3.83 -16.58
N TRP A 343 -6.14 -4.63 -16.70
CA TRP A 343 -6.10 -5.92 -17.35
C TRP A 343 -5.65 -5.81 -18.82
N PHE A 344 -6.21 -4.87 -19.57
CA PHE A 344 -5.90 -4.66 -20.98
C PHE A 344 -4.44 -4.29 -21.21
N ASP A 345 -3.91 -3.35 -20.40
CA ASP A 345 -2.53 -2.91 -20.49
C ASP A 345 -1.54 -4.05 -20.20
N HIS A 346 -1.82 -4.87 -19.20
CA HIS A 346 -0.92 -5.97 -18.81
C HIS A 346 -1.05 -7.22 -19.69
N THR A 347 -2.24 -7.49 -20.25
CA THR A 347 -2.51 -8.74 -20.99
C THR A 347 -2.38 -8.54 -22.49
N VAL A 348 -2.91 -7.41 -23.00
CA VAL A 348 -2.96 -7.14 -24.44
C VAL A 348 -1.78 -6.29 -24.89
N LYS A 349 -1.61 -5.10 -24.29
CA LYS A 349 -0.52 -4.19 -24.65
C LYS A 349 0.85 -4.65 -24.14
N LYS A 350 0.89 -5.36 -23.01
CA LYS A 350 2.11 -5.82 -22.31
C LYS A 350 3.10 -4.71 -21.98
N GLN A 351 2.61 -3.48 -21.84
CA GLN A 351 3.37 -2.27 -21.57
C GLN A 351 2.59 -1.36 -20.63
N VAL A 352 3.28 -0.78 -19.65
CA VAL A 352 2.73 0.26 -18.76
C VAL A 352 3.75 1.38 -18.62
N VAL A 353 3.30 2.62 -18.73
CA VAL A 353 4.12 3.82 -18.52
C VAL A 353 3.83 4.41 -17.13
N TRP A 354 4.88 4.73 -16.38
CA TRP A 354 4.78 5.38 -15.08
C TRP A 354 5.93 6.37 -14.85
N LYS A 355 5.62 7.60 -14.46
CA LYS A 355 6.61 8.69 -14.23
C LYS A 355 7.68 8.76 -15.34
N GLY A 356 7.25 8.67 -16.62
CA GLY A 356 8.12 8.77 -17.80
C GLY A 356 8.96 7.54 -18.12
N ARG A 357 8.84 6.44 -17.35
CA ARG A 357 9.51 5.16 -17.65
C ARG A 357 8.52 4.12 -18.17
N GLU A 358 8.93 3.37 -19.18
CA GLU A 358 8.19 2.20 -19.67
C GLU A 358 8.58 0.93 -18.92
N TYR A 359 7.57 0.17 -18.54
CA TYR A 359 7.73 -1.15 -17.93
C TYR A 359 7.14 -2.19 -18.88
N SER A 360 7.98 -3.02 -19.49
CA SER A 360 7.61 -4.13 -20.37
C SER A 360 8.01 -5.46 -19.75
N GLY A 361 7.25 -6.54 -20.04
CA GLY A 361 7.60 -7.89 -19.56
C GLY A 361 7.44 -8.14 -18.07
N MET A 362 6.57 -7.37 -17.39
CA MET A 362 6.35 -7.45 -15.96
C MET A 362 5.98 -8.86 -15.51
N LYS A 363 6.80 -9.46 -14.67
CA LYS A 363 6.52 -10.73 -13.98
C LYS A 363 5.62 -10.47 -12.76
N ARG A 364 4.68 -11.38 -12.53
CA ARG A 364 3.80 -11.40 -11.34
C ARG A 364 4.53 -11.91 -10.10
#